data_d0b867fe274b14b1acc7a7d76314ffc1
#
_entry.id   d0b867fe274b14b1acc7a7d76314ffc1
#
_cell.length_a   1.000
_cell.length_b   1.000
_cell.length_c   1.000
_cell.angle_alpha   90.00
_cell.angle_beta   90.00
_cell.angle_gamma   90.00
#
_symmetry.space_group_name_H-M   'P 1'
#
loop_
_entity.id
_entity.type
_entity.pdbx_description
1 polymer ?
#
loop_
_entity_poly.entity_id
_entity_poly.type
_entity_poly.pdbx_seq_one_letter_code
_entity_poly.pdbx_strand_id
1 'polypeptide(L)'
;VLVHERVEKRTASGLVAGKQEARLGFKMGGVVAEVLVDEGARVEKGQRLATLKQDEASSRSVQARRGVEKAARDLERARTLHAQGVGTLQRLQDAQTALDVARADLTVAEFEQQHAVIVAPADGIVLARMAEPNEMVQPGQPIVQIKSAGQGFVVRVGLADRDVVRVALGDPAQVRASAWPERTLAGRITQIAA
;
A
#
# COMPACT_ATOMS: atom_id res chain seq x y z
N VAL A 1 -36.88 7.59 43.51
CA VAL A 1 -35.44 7.27 43.68
C VAL A 1 -34.71 7.93 42.54
N LEU A 2 -34.06 9.07 42.81
CA LEU A 2 -33.20 9.75 41.82
C LEU A 2 -31.86 8.99 41.81
N VAL A 3 -31.61 8.22 40.75
CA VAL A 3 -30.29 7.63 40.48
C VAL A 3 -29.38 8.75 39.97
N HIS A 4 -28.53 9.27 40.84
CA HIS A 4 -27.44 10.15 40.42
C HIS A 4 -26.38 9.28 39.76
N GLU A 5 -26.32 9.32 38.44
CA GLU A 5 -25.26 8.72 37.66
C GLU A 5 -23.95 9.47 37.98
N ARG A 6 -23.11 8.88 38.81
CA ARG A 6 -21.82 9.46 39.21
C ARG A 6 -20.83 9.23 38.07
N VAL A 7 -20.67 10.20 37.18
CA VAL A 7 -19.65 10.15 36.14
C VAL A 7 -18.24 10.23 36.78
N GLU A 8 -17.63 9.08 36.98
CA GLU A 8 -16.24 9.03 37.46
C GLU A 8 -15.30 9.45 36.32
N LYS A 9 -14.68 10.62 36.40
CA LYS A 9 -13.65 11.07 35.45
C LYS A 9 -12.33 10.38 35.73
N ARG A 10 -11.75 9.76 34.70
CA ARG A 10 -10.40 9.20 34.73
C ARG A 10 -9.50 10.07 33.87
N THR A 11 -8.30 10.37 34.37
CA THR A 11 -7.33 11.19 33.64
C THR A 11 -6.07 10.34 33.37
N ALA A 12 -5.64 10.32 32.13
CA ALA A 12 -4.42 9.63 31.74
C ALA A 12 -3.67 10.48 30.70
N SER A 13 -2.36 10.37 30.68
CA SER A 13 -1.51 10.97 29.67
C SER A 13 -1.34 10.01 28.50
N GLY A 14 -1.24 10.56 27.30
CA GLY A 14 -1.10 9.75 26.09
C GLY A 14 -0.37 10.47 24.97
N LEU A 15 -0.03 9.70 23.96
CA LEU A 15 0.61 10.21 22.74
C LEU A 15 -0.43 10.39 21.64
N VAL A 16 -0.40 11.56 21.01
CA VAL A 16 -1.20 11.86 19.82
C VAL A 16 -0.51 11.28 18.61
N ALA A 17 -1.21 10.42 17.89
CA ALA A 17 -0.75 9.87 16.61
C ALA A 17 -1.77 10.14 15.51
N GLY A 18 -1.33 10.20 14.27
CA GLY A 18 -2.25 10.15 13.12
C GLY A 18 -3.02 8.83 13.14
N LYS A 19 -4.30 8.85 12.82
CA LYS A 19 -5.13 7.65 12.80
C LYS A 19 -4.62 6.63 11.79
N GLN A 20 -3.98 7.10 10.72
CA GLN A 20 -3.42 6.25 9.69
C GLN A 20 -2.05 6.78 9.25
N GLU A 21 -1.01 6.04 9.55
CA GLU A 21 0.32 6.20 8.98
C GLU A 21 0.60 5.00 8.07
N ALA A 22 1.13 5.26 6.89
CA ALA A 22 1.49 4.23 5.94
C ALA A 22 2.99 4.32 5.63
N ARG A 23 3.68 3.19 5.79
CA ARG A 23 5.04 3.01 5.28
C ARG A 23 4.93 2.40 3.89
N LEU A 24 5.40 3.14 2.90
CA LEU A 24 5.30 2.77 1.50
C LEU A 24 6.66 2.28 1.01
N GLY A 25 6.66 1.13 0.37
CA GLY A 25 7.83 0.51 -0.24
C GLY A 25 7.48 -0.09 -1.59
N PHE A 26 8.50 -0.40 -2.37
CA PHE A 26 8.32 -1.12 -3.62
C PHE A 26 7.98 -2.59 -3.34
N LYS A 27 7.13 -3.18 -4.16
CA LYS A 27 6.81 -4.61 -4.08
C LYS A 27 7.90 -5.51 -4.68
N MET A 28 8.85 -4.89 -5.39
CA MET A 28 9.99 -5.54 -6.00
C MET A 28 11.28 -4.84 -5.61
N GLY A 29 12.41 -5.51 -5.69
CA GLY A 29 13.72 -4.92 -5.50
C GLY A 29 14.22 -4.21 -6.76
N GLY A 30 15.13 -3.27 -6.57
CA GLY A 30 15.75 -2.55 -7.67
C GLY A 30 16.51 -1.31 -7.20
N VAL A 31 17.01 -0.54 -8.16
CA VAL A 31 17.70 0.72 -7.89
C VAL A 31 16.68 1.86 -7.94
N VAL A 32 16.62 2.69 -6.90
CA VAL A 32 15.78 3.90 -6.88
C VAL A 32 16.26 4.86 -7.97
N ALA A 33 15.36 5.22 -8.89
CA ALA A 33 15.65 6.24 -9.89
C ALA A 33 15.56 7.63 -9.27
N GLU A 34 14.44 7.90 -8.62
CA GLU A 34 14.16 9.20 -8.00
C GLU A 34 13.17 9.05 -6.85
N VAL A 35 13.26 9.96 -5.88
CA VAL A 35 12.25 10.21 -4.85
C VAL A 35 11.74 11.62 -5.09
N LEU A 36 10.45 11.74 -5.41
CA LEU A 36 9.80 12.96 -5.92
C LEU A 36 9.23 13.86 -4.81
N VAL A 37 9.42 13.48 -3.57
CA VAL A 37 8.84 14.17 -2.41
C VAL A 37 9.86 14.32 -1.30
N ASP A 38 9.76 15.40 -0.56
CA ASP A 38 10.57 15.69 0.63
C ASP A 38 9.74 15.56 1.90
N GLU A 39 10.42 15.47 3.04
CA GLU A 39 9.79 15.47 4.36
C GLU A 39 8.99 16.76 4.59
N GLY A 40 7.79 16.62 5.12
CA GLY A 40 6.86 17.73 5.31
C GLY A 40 6.03 18.10 4.08
N ALA A 41 6.32 17.55 2.89
CA ALA A 41 5.56 17.83 1.68
C ALA A 41 4.12 17.29 1.77
N ARG A 42 3.16 18.03 1.22
CA ARG A 42 1.80 17.56 1.02
C ARG A 42 1.72 16.72 -0.24
N VAL A 43 0.96 15.63 -0.16
CA VAL A 43 0.75 14.70 -1.27
C VAL A 43 -0.73 14.43 -1.46
N GLU A 44 -1.12 14.24 -2.72
CA GLU A 44 -2.49 13.89 -3.10
C GLU A 44 -2.58 12.39 -3.42
N LYS A 45 -3.77 11.81 -3.23
CA LYS A 45 -4.04 10.41 -3.60
C LYS A 45 -3.69 10.15 -5.07
N GLY A 46 -2.88 9.12 -5.31
CA GLY A 46 -2.41 8.76 -6.65
C GLY A 46 -1.15 9.52 -7.11
N GLN A 47 -0.68 10.52 -6.36
CA GLN A 47 0.57 11.22 -6.67
C GLN A 47 1.75 10.26 -6.59
N ARG A 48 2.67 10.32 -7.58
CA ARG A 48 3.91 9.55 -7.57
C ARG A 48 4.87 10.09 -6.53
N LEU A 49 5.41 9.20 -5.70
CA LEU A 49 6.30 9.53 -4.60
C LEU A 49 7.74 9.09 -4.85
N ALA A 50 7.92 7.93 -5.45
CA ALA A 50 9.23 7.39 -5.80
C ALA A 50 9.12 6.42 -6.99
N THR A 51 10.22 6.26 -7.73
CA THR A 51 10.30 5.34 -8.87
C THR A 51 11.58 4.53 -8.81
N LEU A 52 11.54 3.27 -9.26
CA LEU A 52 12.72 2.48 -9.56
C LEU A 52 13.21 2.79 -10.99
N LYS A 53 14.47 2.46 -11.28
CA LYS A 53 14.99 2.48 -12.66
C LYS A 53 14.20 1.48 -13.50
N GLN A 54 13.46 1.99 -14.49
CA GLN A 54 12.47 1.21 -15.25
C GLN A 54 13.02 0.61 -16.53
N ASP A 55 14.27 0.89 -16.91
CA ASP A 55 14.82 0.49 -18.21
C ASP A 55 14.77 -1.04 -18.42
N GLU A 56 15.09 -1.81 -17.38
CA GLU A 56 15.03 -3.27 -17.43
C GLU A 56 13.59 -3.80 -17.37
N ALA A 57 12.73 -3.25 -16.48
CA ALA A 57 11.33 -3.69 -16.33
C ALA A 57 10.51 -3.38 -17.59
N SER A 58 10.71 -2.21 -18.19
CA SER A 58 10.04 -1.84 -19.44
C SER A 58 10.50 -2.72 -20.61
N SER A 59 11.79 -2.99 -20.73
CA SER A 59 12.36 -3.89 -21.75
C SER A 59 11.80 -5.30 -21.61
N ARG A 60 11.70 -5.82 -20.37
CA ARG A 60 11.14 -7.14 -20.07
C ARG A 60 9.66 -7.23 -20.43
N SER A 61 8.86 -6.20 -20.13
CA SER A 61 7.45 -6.12 -20.50
C SER A 61 7.25 -6.13 -22.02
N VAL A 62 8.07 -5.35 -22.75
CA VAL A 62 8.06 -5.35 -24.23
C VAL A 62 8.42 -6.71 -24.78
N GLN A 63 9.47 -7.36 -24.26
CA GLN A 63 9.90 -8.70 -24.68
C GLN A 63 8.80 -9.75 -24.44
N ALA A 64 8.18 -9.76 -23.25
CA ALA A 64 7.09 -10.68 -22.92
C ALA A 64 5.87 -10.48 -23.84
N ARG A 65 5.51 -9.23 -24.15
CA ARG A 65 4.44 -8.91 -25.12
C ARG A 65 4.73 -9.47 -26.51
N ARG A 66 5.96 -9.36 -26.98
CA ARG A 66 6.37 -9.97 -28.27
C ARG A 66 6.31 -11.51 -28.21
N GLY A 67 6.60 -12.10 -27.04
CA GLY A 67 6.41 -13.53 -26.80
C GLY A 67 4.96 -13.97 -26.99
N VAL A 68 4.02 -13.25 -26.38
CA VAL A 68 2.57 -13.52 -26.53
C VAL A 68 2.13 -13.37 -27.99
N GLU A 69 2.54 -12.31 -28.68
CA GLU A 69 2.21 -12.11 -30.09
C GLU A 69 2.70 -13.27 -30.97
N LYS A 70 3.94 -13.76 -30.71
CA LYS A 70 4.50 -14.92 -31.43
C LYS A 70 3.68 -16.18 -31.14
N ALA A 71 3.46 -16.50 -29.86
CA ALA A 71 2.74 -17.71 -29.47
C ALA A 71 1.27 -17.71 -30.00
N ALA A 72 0.63 -16.54 -30.05
CA ALA A 72 -0.71 -16.40 -30.63
C ALA A 72 -0.74 -16.71 -32.12
N ARG A 73 0.27 -16.23 -32.90
CA ARG A 73 0.36 -16.55 -34.33
C ARG A 73 0.66 -18.07 -34.55
N ASP A 74 1.48 -18.66 -33.69
CA ASP A 74 1.82 -20.08 -33.79
C ASP A 74 0.60 -20.97 -33.47
N LEU A 75 -0.21 -20.60 -32.46
CA LEU A 75 -1.48 -21.25 -32.14
C LEU A 75 -2.48 -21.16 -33.31
N GLU A 76 -2.64 -19.98 -33.91
CA GLU A 76 -3.57 -19.80 -35.04
C GLU A 76 -3.16 -20.67 -36.24
N ARG A 77 -1.86 -20.75 -36.51
CA ARG A 77 -1.32 -21.65 -37.54
C ARG A 77 -1.61 -23.12 -37.21
N ALA A 78 -1.39 -23.53 -35.95
CA ALA A 78 -1.67 -24.91 -35.51
C ALA A 78 -3.16 -25.24 -35.62
N ARG A 79 -4.05 -24.29 -35.28
CA ARG A 79 -5.52 -24.45 -35.44
C ARG A 79 -5.91 -24.65 -36.89
N THR A 80 -5.39 -23.83 -37.80
CA THR A 80 -5.68 -23.90 -39.23
C THR A 80 -5.22 -25.26 -39.79
N LEU A 81 -4.01 -25.72 -39.47
CA LEU A 81 -3.48 -26.99 -39.95
C LEU A 81 -4.26 -28.18 -39.39
N HIS A 82 -4.67 -28.11 -38.12
CA HIS A 82 -5.50 -29.15 -37.52
C HIS A 82 -6.89 -29.24 -38.16
N ALA A 83 -7.53 -28.08 -38.41
CA ALA A 83 -8.81 -28.03 -39.10
C ALA A 83 -8.76 -28.56 -40.52
N GLN A 84 -7.62 -28.45 -41.21
CA GLN A 84 -7.37 -29.00 -42.53
C GLN A 84 -6.98 -30.49 -42.51
N GLY A 85 -6.91 -31.13 -41.33
CA GLY A 85 -6.57 -32.57 -41.19
C GLY A 85 -5.08 -32.89 -41.34
N VAL A 86 -4.19 -31.85 -41.48
CA VAL A 86 -2.74 -32.06 -41.64
C VAL A 86 -1.94 -31.84 -40.37
N GLY A 87 -2.55 -31.19 -39.34
CA GLY A 87 -1.98 -30.95 -38.03
C GLY A 87 -2.43 -31.97 -36.99
N THR A 88 -1.53 -32.34 -36.07
CA THR A 88 -1.87 -33.23 -34.96
C THR A 88 -2.55 -32.49 -33.82
N LEU A 89 -3.43 -33.15 -33.05
CA LEU A 89 -4.02 -32.58 -31.85
C LEU A 89 -2.94 -32.17 -30.83
N GLN A 90 -1.88 -32.97 -30.71
CA GLN A 90 -0.76 -32.67 -29.83
C GLN A 90 -0.12 -31.30 -30.15
N ARG A 91 0.16 -31.01 -31.43
CA ARG A 91 0.72 -29.70 -31.83
C ARG A 91 -0.23 -28.55 -31.51
N LEU A 92 -1.52 -28.75 -31.65
CA LEU A 92 -2.52 -27.73 -31.26
C LEU A 92 -2.49 -27.49 -29.75
N GLN A 93 -2.44 -28.52 -28.94
CA GLN A 93 -2.36 -28.45 -27.49
C GLN A 93 -1.04 -27.79 -27.02
N ASP A 94 0.06 -28.19 -27.63
CA ASP A 94 1.39 -27.60 -27.32
C ASP A 94 1.43 -26.08 -27.62
N ALA A 95 0.85 -25.68 -28.76
CA ALA A 95 0.77 -24.27 -29.13
C ALA A 95 -0.18 -23.48 -28.18
N GLN A 96 -1.28 -24.10 -27.73
CA GLN A 96 -2.15 -23.48 -26.72
C GLN A 96 -1.41 -23.28 -25.40
N THR A 97 -0.72 -24.32 -24.92
CA THR A 97 0.08 -24.26 -23.69
C THR A 97 1.17 -23.18 -23.79
N ALA A 98 1.87 -23.09 -24.94
CA ALA A 98 2.88 -22.06 -25.17
C ALA A 98 2.32 -20.64 -25.09
N LEU A 99 1.10 -20.41 -25.61
CA LEU A 99 0.44 -19.12 -25.49
C LEU A 99 0.06 -18.81 -24.03
N ASP A 100 -0.43 -19.81 -23.29
CA ASP A 100 -0.83 -19.60 -21.90
C ASP A 100 0.38 -19.31 -21.01
N VAL A 101 1.52 -19.97 -21.23
CA VAL A 101 2.80 -19.64 -20.58
C VAL A 101 3.25 -18.22 -20.92
N ALA A 102 3.24 -17.85 -22.21
CA ALA A 102 3.66 -16.52 -22.63
C ALA A 102 2.78 -15.41 -22.03
N ARG A 103 1.47 -15.65 -21.85
CA ARG A 103 0.55 -14.72 -21.16
C ARG A 103 0.87 -14.58 -19.68
N ALA A 104 1.20 -15.69 -19.01
CA ALA A 104 1.61 -15.66 -17.61
C ALA A 104 2.90 -14.81 -17.43
N ASP A 105 3.90 -15.03 -18.32
CA ASP A 105 5.14 -14.23 -18.32
C ASP A 105 4.88 -12.74 -18.53
N LEU A 106 3.96 -12.38 -19.44
CA LEU A 106 3.57 -10.99 -19.66
C LEU A 106 2.90 -10.40 -18.42
N THR A 107 2.03 -11.15 -17.76
CA THR A 107 1.36 -10.70 -16.52
C THR A 107 2.38 -10.37 -15.44
N VAL A 108 3.40 -11.21 -15.27
CA VAL A 108 4.50 -10.97 -14.32
C VAL A 108 5.28 -9.71 -14.69
N ALA A 109 5.66 -9.57 -15.97
CA ALA A 109 6.42 -8.41 -16.42
C ALA A 109 5.64 -7.09 -16.31
N GLU A 110 4.34 -7.11 -16.58
CA GLU A 110 3.45 -5.93 -16.40
C GLU A 110 3.27 -5.60 -14.91
N PHE A 111 3.15 -6.62 -14.05
CA PHE A 111 3.13 -6.40 -12.61
C PHE A 111 4.42 -5.74 -12.11
N GLU A 112 5.59 -6.21 -12.54
CA GLU A 112 6.87 -5.61 -12.20
C GLU A 112 6.92 -4.14 -12.64
N GLN A 113 6.53 -3.84 -13.87
CA GLN A 113 6.51 -2.47 -14.41
C GLN A 113 5.56 -1.56 -13.63
N GLN A 114 4.36 -2.02 -13.29
CA GLN A 114 3.38 -1.24 -12.52
C GLN A 114 3.83 -0.96 -11.08
N HIS A 115 4.53 -1.91 -10.46
CA HIS A 115 4.97 -1.81 -9.07
C HIS A 115 6.38 -1.21 -8.90
N ALA A 116 7.01 -0.77 -10.00
CA ALA A 116 8.22 0.04 -9.99
C ALA A 116 7.96 1.51 -9.59
N VAL A 117 6.72 1.88 -9.28
CA VAL A 117 6.33 3.22 -8.85
C VAL A 117 5.58 3.14 -7.53
N ILE A 118 5.96 3.97 -6.57
CA ILE A 118 5.19 4.18 -5.33
C ILE A 118 4.27 5.37 -5.55
N VAL A 119 2.99 5.18 -5.27
CA VAL A 119 1.97 6.25 -5.29
C VAL A 119 1.35 6.42 -3.92
N ALA A 120 0.90 7.64 -3.62
CA ALA A 120 0.19 7.93 -2.38
C ALA A 120 -1.20 7.26 -2.37
N PRO A 121 -1.52 6.44 -1.36
CA PRO A 121 -2.83 5.78 -1.26
C PRO A 121 -3.97 6.73 -0.85
N ALA A 122 -3.63 7.87 -0.26
CA ALA A 122 -4.56 8.92 0.17
C ALA A 122 -3.83 10.26 0.24
N ASP A 123 -4.61 11.35 0.32
CA ASP A 123 -4.06 12.68 0.63
C ASP A 123 -3.36 12.66 1.98
N GLY A 124 -2.24 13.37 2.09
CA GLY A 124 -1.46 13.31 3.32
C GLY A 124 -0.27 14.24 3.36
N ILE A 125 0.60 13.97 4.33
CA ILE A 125 1.88 14.66 4.53
C ILE A 125 2.97 13.61 4.66
N VAL A 126 4.10 13.82 3.99
CA VAL A 126 5.29 12.97 4.11
C VAL A 126 5.91 13.18 5.49
N LEU A 127 6.03 12.11 6.26
CA LEU A 127 6.66 12.14 7.59
C LEU A 127 8.17 11.90 7.53
N ALA A 128 8.59 10.98 6.66
CA ALA A 128 9.99 10.63 6.51
C ALA A 128 10.28 10.09 5.09
N ARG A 129 11.48 10.36 4.62
CA ARG A 129 12.10 9.79 3.43
C ARG A 129 13.22 8.85 3.88
N MET A 130 13.16 7.58 3.51
CA MET A 130 14.02 6.52 4.02
C MET A 130 14.93 5.90 2.96
N ALA A 131 14.94 6.46 1.75
CA ALA A 131 15.84 6.04 0.67
C ALA A 131 16.21 7.21 -0.23
N GLU A 132 17.39 7.09 -0.82
CA GLU A 132 17.99 8.08 -1.71
C GLU A 132 18.00 7.60 -3.17
N PRO A 133 18.05 8.52 -4.15
CA PRO A 133 18.29 8.16 -5.54
C PRO A 133 19.60 7.36 -5.71
N ASN A 134 19.56 6.35 -6.59
CA ASN A 134 20.63 5.38 -6.84
C ASN A 134 20.88 4.38 -5.71
N GLU A 135 20.10 4.34 -4.66
CA GLU A 135 20.14 3.30 -3.63
C GLU A 135 19.51 2.00 -4.14
N MET A 136 20.12 0.86 -3.82
CA MET A 136 19.55 -0.46 -4.05
C MET A 136 18.62 -0.81 -2.91
N VAL A 137 17.35 -1.11 -3.23
CA VAL A 137 16.32 -1.42 -2.23
C VAL A 137 15.73 -2.80 -2.43
N GLN A 138 15.28 -3.40 -1.32
CA GLN A 138 14.68 -4.73 -1.27
C GLN A 138 13.14 -4.65 -1.36
N PRO A 139 12.46 -5.73 -1.79
CA PRO A 139 11.00 -5.80 -1.75
C PRO A 139 10.47 -5.54 -0.33
N GLY A 140 9.52 -4.62 -0.18
CA GLY A 140 8.92 -4.27 1.10
C GLY A 140 9.74 -3.34 1.99
N GLN A 141 10.97 -2.95 1.59
CA GLN A 141 11.74 -1.95 2.31
C GLN A 141 10.99 -0.61 2.31
N PRO A 142 10.79 0.04 3.48
CA PRO A 142 10.13 1.34 3.55
C PRO A 142 10.97 2.41 2.85
N ILE A 143 10.34 3.16 1.94
CA ILE A 143 10.97 4.25 1.16
C ILE A 143 10.43 5.60 1.60
N VAL A 144 9.11 5.70 1.78
CA VAL A 144 8.43 6.92 2.21
C VAL A 144 7.41 6.58 3.28
N GLN A 145 7.38 7.36 4.35
CA GLN A 145 6.33 7.28 5.36
C GLN A 145 5.41 8.48 5.21
N ILE A 146 4.12 8.22 5.10
CA ILE A 146 3.10 9.26 4.99
C ILE A 146 2.10 9.16 6.15
N LYS A 147 1.53 10.31 6.51
CA LYS A 147 0.37 10.43 7.39
C LYS A 147 -0.80 10.90 6.56
N SER A 148 -1.86 10.09 6.50
CA SER A 148 -3.07 10.42 5.74
C SER A 148 -3.77 11.65 6.33
N ALA A 149 -4.15 12.60 5.48
CA ALA A 149 -4.99 13.72 5.84
C ALA A 149 -6.45 13.25 5.99
N GLY A 150 -7.20 13.89 6.90
CA GLY A 150 -8.65 13.69 6.99
C GLY A 150 -9.14 12.51 7.83
N GLN A 151 -8.28 11.60 8.25
CA GLN A 151 -8.67 10.45 9.09
C GLN A 151 -8.72 10.76 10.60
N GLY A 152 -8.43 12.01 10.99
CA GLY A 152 -8.40 12.43 12.39
C GLY A 152 -7.15 11.97 13.14
N PHE A 153 -7.17 12.18 14.44
CA PHE A 153 -6.10 11.78 15.36
C PHE A 153 -6.60 10.69 16.29
N VAL A 154 -5.70 9.82 16.71
CA VAL A 154 -5.91 8.92 17.83
C VAL A 154 -4.96 9.31 18.96
N VAL A 155 -5.44 9.20 20.19
CA VAL A 155 -4.63 9.37 21.38
C VAL A 155 -4.47 7.99 22.01
N ARG A 156 -3.25 7.50 22.06
CA ARG A 156 -2.93 6.24 22.75
C ARG A 156 -2.57 6.57 24.18
N VAL A 157 -3.33 6.01 25.11
CA VAL A 157 -3.14 6.19 26.55
C VAL A 157 -2.90 4.85 27.22
N GLY A 158 -1.98 4.83 28.17
CA GLY A 158 -1.85 3.70 29.10
C GLY A 158 -2.76 3.92 30.29
N LEU A 159 -3.64 2.96 30.57
CA LEU A 159 -4.46 2.92 31.77
C LEU A 159 -3.99 1.80 32.69
N ALA A 160 -4.13 1.99 34.00
CA ALA A 160 -3.92 0.89 34.93
C ALA A 160 -5.06 -0.15 34.77
N ASP A 161 -4.74 -1.43 35.01
CA ASP A 161 -5.67 -2.56 34.81
C ASP A 161 -7.01 -2.36 35.52
N ARG A 162 -6.99 -1.80 36.73
CA ARG A 162 -8.19 -1.47 37.51
C ARG A 162 -9.09 -0.42 36.85
N ASP A 163 -8.55 0.40 35.96
CA ASP A 163 -9.25 1.48 35.28
C ASP A 163 -9.73 1.04 33.88
N VAL A 164 -9.03 0.12 33.22
CA VAL A 164 -9.39 -0.46 31.92
C VAL A 164 -10.73 -1.20 31.98
N VAL A 165 -10.97 -1.97 33.05
CA VAL A 165 -12.24 -2.74 33.21
C VAL A 165 -13.48 -1.87 33.37
N ARG A 166 -13.30 -0.56 33.58
CA ARG A 166 -14.39 0.40 33.74
C ARG A 166 -14.63 1.27 32.52
N VAL A 167 -13.92 0.98 31.44
CA VAL A 167 -13.96 1.73 30.18
C VAL A 167 -14.51 0.83 29.10
N ALA A 168 -15.47 1.33 28.33
CA ALA A 168 -16.06 0.59 27.22
C ALA A 168 -15.77 1.26 25.87
N LEU A 169 -15.86 0.46 24.80
CA LEU A 169 -15.79 0.97 23.44
C LEU A 169 -16.98 1.92 23.21
N GLY A 170 -16.69 3.10 22.65
CA GLY A 170 -17.68 4.13 22.38
C GLY A 170 -17.83 5.16 23.49
N ASP A 171 -17.24 4.95 24.67
CA ASP A 171 -17.29 5.91 25.77
C ASP A 171 -16.75 7.28 25.33
N PRO A 172 -17.37 8.38 25.80
CA PRO A 172 -16.92 9.72 25.48
C PRO A 172 -15.59 10.01 26.19
N ALA A 173 -14.68 10.64 25.48
CA ALA A 173 -13.38 11.07 26.00
C ALA A 173 -13.16 12.56 25.73
N GLN A 174 -12.46 13.23 26.62
CA GLN A 174 -12.02 14.60 26.46
C GLN A 174 -10.50 14.63 26.39
N VAL A 175 -9.97 15.22 25.32
CA VAL A 175 -8.53 15.34 25.09
C VAL A 175 -8.13 16.81 25.23
N ARG A 176 -7.11 17.06 26.05
CA ARG A 176 -6.41 18.35 26.12
C ARG A 176 -4.97 18.14 25.62
N ALA A 177 -4.58 18.89 24.61
CA ALA A 177 -3.21 18.85 24.10
C ALA A 177 -2.38 19.96 24.76
N SER A 178 -1.15 19.63 25.13
CA SER A 178 -0.22 20.62 25.73
C SER A 178 0.06 21.82 24.79
N ALA A 179 -0.04 21.60 23.46
CA ALA A 179 0.12 22.67 22.47
C ALA A 179 -1.07 23.65 22.44
N TRP A 180 -2.26 23.27 22.94
CA TRP A 180 -3.47 24.10 22.98
C TRP A 180 -4.22 23.88 24.29
N PRO A 181 -3.69 24.40 25.43
CA PRO A 181 -4.25 24.13 26.76
C PRO A 181 -5.68 24.61 26.93
N GLU A 182 -6.06 25.65 26.22
CA GLU A 182 -7.41 26.26 26.27
C GLU A 182 -8.47 25.46 25.47
N ARG A 183 -8.04 24.49 24.63
CA ARG A 183 -8.96 23.72 23.80
C ARG A 183 -9.14 22.32 24.34
N THR A 184 -10.40 21.96 24.58
CA THR A 184 -10.80 20.58 24.87
C THR A 184 -11.42 19.98 23.62
N LEU A 185 -10.83 18.88 23.12
CA LEU A 185 -11.33 18.15 21.97
C LEU A 185 -12.17 16.97 22.46
N ALA A 186 -13.36 16.82 21.88
CA ALA A 186 -14.20 15.66 22.13
C ALA A 186 -13.69 14.47 21.30
N GLY A 187 -13.65 13.31 21.92
CA GLY A 187 -13.29 12.04 21.29
C GLY A 187 -14.18 10.91 21.79
N ARG A 188 -13.93 9.72 21.25
CA ARG A 188 -14.55 8.47 21.72
C ARG A 188 -13.49 7.36 21.76
N ILE A 189 -13.70 6.42 22.65
CA ILE A 189 -12.84 5.23 22.75
C ILE A 189 -13.16 4.30 21.58
N THR A 190 -12.15 4.07 20.73
CA THR A 190 -12.30 3.27 19.51
C THR A 190 -11.65 1.89 19.61
N GLN A 191 -10.72 1.73 20.57
CA GLN A 191 -10.01 0.47 20.76
C GLN A 191 -9.54 0.34 22.20
N ILE A 192 -9.67 -0.86 22.76
CA ILE A 192 -9.09 -1.25 24.04
C ILE A 192 -8.18 -2.44 23.72
N ALA A 193 -6.87 -2.32 23.99
CA ALA A 193 -5.93 -3.41 23.89
C ALA A 193 -5.76 -4.03 25.27
N ALA A 194 -5.83 -5.35 25.35
CA ALA A 194 -5.53 -6.14 26.54
C ALA A 194 -4.05 -6.49 26.55
#